data_468353f13d5ac7af97df67442aad930a
#
_entry.id   468353f13d5ac7af97df67442aad930a
#
_cell.length_a   1.000
_cell.length_b   1.000
_cell.length_c   1.000
_cell.angle_alpha   90.00
_cell.angle_beta   90.00
_cell.angle_gamma   90.00
#
_symmetry.space_group_name_H-M   'P 1'
#
loop_
_entity.id
_entity.type
_entity.pdbx_description
1 polymer ?
#
loop_
_entity_poly.entity_id
_entity_poly.type
_entity_poly.pdbx_seq_one_letter_code
_entity_poly.pdbx_strand_id
1 'polypeptide(L)'
;MGASGGERHPKKVSTLSGRGTTEAFRFVWKHRREYNVKLLCKYLSVSRSGYYAWVNRKPSPRAVERADLVFRIRKVYDESRGRYGSPRVYQALRREGVQVGENRVARIMQEWGMKARVTRVYRRLARRRHELKALPNYRLAAPAPTGVNQQWSSDVTYIKLGTKYVFLAVVLDLYSRRVIHWRLGKSLTADFSKSTLREAFKRRHPSPGLLLHTDRGIEYRAHKMQRLLNQHQVRHSMNRPGQCTDNAEVESFFKTLKGELLHATSFTAMCQLRSQIRHYIDGFYNNHRLHSGLGYRSPIEFEGIS
;
A
#
# COMPACT_ATOMS: atom_id res chain seq x y z
N MET A 1 66.25 -12.06 32.25
CA MET A 1 65.01 -12.85 32.41
C MET A 1 64.06 -12.47 31.25
N GLY A 2 63.98 -13.37 30.27
CA GLY A 2 63.22 -13.16 29.03
C GLY A 2 61.77 -13.47 29.25
N ALA A 3 60.90 -12.53 28.90
CA ALA A 3 59.45 -12.80 28.80
C ALA A 3 59.15 -13.33 27.42
N SER A 4 58.94 -14.64 27.29
CA SER A 4 58.42 -15.33 26.09
C SER A 4 56.95 -14.94 25.91
N GLY A 5 56.67 -13.99 25.00
CA GLY A 5 55.31 -13.71 24.54
C GLY A 5 54.75 -14.90 23.77
N GLY A 6 53.92 -15.72 24.43
CA GLY A 6 53.24 -16.85 23.79
C GLY A 6 52.36 -16.36 22.66
N GLU A 7 52.71 -16.77 21.43
CA GLU A 7 51.86 -16.56 20.22
C GLU A 7 50.53 -17.29 20.38
N ARG A 8 49.47 -16.52 20.63
CA ARG A 8 48.10 -17.11 20.67
C ARG A 8 47.69 -17.46 19.26
N HIS A 9 47.70 -18.76 18.96
CA HIS A 9 47.23 -19.27 17.67
C HIS A 9 45.68 -19.19 17.54
N PRO A 10 45.15 -18.63 16.46
CA PRO A 10 43.73 -18.58 16.26
C PRO A 10 43.18 -19.95 15.84
N LYS A 11 42.60 -20.72 16.79
CA LYS A 11 42.00 -22.05 16.58
C LYS A 11 40.88 -22.13 15.53
N LYS A 12 40.46 -21.03 14.92
CA LYS A 12 39.36 -20.94 13.92
C LYS A 12 39.81 -20.77 12.46
N VAL A 13 41.08 -20.88 12.15
CA VAL A 13 41.61 -20.63 10.79
C VAL A 13 41.45 -21.87 9.88
N SER A 14 41.36 -23.08 10.45
CA SER A 14 41.33 -24.33 9.68
C SER A 14 40.05 -24.52 8.82
N THR A 15 38.98 -23.81 9.09
CA THR A 15 37.72 -23.93 8.35
C THR A 15 37.59 -23.00 7.14
N LEU A 16 38.58 -22.14 6.88
CA LEU A 16 38.58 -21.15 5.82
C LEU A 16 39.47 -21.47 4.63
N SER A 17 40.23 -22.56 4.71
CA SER A 17 41.05 -23.08 3.59
C SER A 17 40.15 -23.55 2.46
N GLY A 18 40.04 -22.76 1.37
CA GLY A 18 39.19 -23.07 0.20
C GLY A 18 38.09 -22.03 -0.10
N ARG A 19 37.89 -21.06 0.75
CA ARG A 19 36.85 -19.99 0.55
C ARG A 19 37.43 -18.70 -0.01
N GLY A 20 37.86 -18.65 -1.23
CA GLY A 20 38.27 -17.46 -2.00
C GLY A 20 39.00 -16.32 -1.26
N THR A 21 39.92 -15.65 -1.93
CA THR A 21 40.81 -14.57 -1.39
C THR A 21 40.05 -13.44 -0.67
N THR A 22 38.84 -13.10 -1.13
CA THR A 22 38.03 -12.02 -0.52
C THR A 22 37.53 -12.40 0.88
N GLU A 23 37.15 -13.64 1.12
CA GLU A 23 36.73 -14.09 2.46
C GLU A 23 37.90 -14.14 3.44
N ALA A 24 39.06 -14.55 2.97
CA ALA A 24 40.29 -14.49 3.74
C ALA A 24 40.62 -13.04 4.16
N PHE A 25 40.49 -12.05 3.25
CA PHE A 25 40.69 -10.64 3.58
C PHE A 25 39.66 -10.11 4.59
N ARG A 26 38.38 -10.53 4.49
CA ARG A 26 37.34 -10.19 5.48
C ARG A 26 37.66 -10.75 6.86
N PHE A 27 38.20 -11.97 6.93
CA PHE A 27 38.61 -12.57 8.19
C PHE A 27 39.79 -11.80 8.81
N VAL A 28 40.82 -11.46 8.01
CA VAL A 28 41.95 -10.62 8.47
C VAL A 28 41.44 -9.29 9.00
N TRP A 29 40.53 -8.62 8.28
CA TRP A 29 39.95 -7.36 8.72
C TRP A 29 39.21 -7.48 10.03
N LYS A 30 38.41 -8.52 10.23
CA LYS A 30 37.65 -8.76 11.46
C LYS A 30 38.56 -8.94 12.67
N HIS A 31 39.68 -9.65 12.50
CA HIS A 31 40.57 -10.03 13.60
C HIS A 31 41.87 -9.19 13.68
N ARG A 32 42.01 -8.13 12.87
CA ARG A 32 43.24 -7.30 12.82
C ARG A 32 43.60 -6.56 14.13
N ARG A 33 42.66 -6.43 15.03
CA ARG A 33 42.88 -5.84 16.35
C ARG A 33 43.36 -6.85 17.39
N GLU A 34 43.09 -8.11 17.19
CA GLU A 34 43.39 -9.20 18.09
C GLU A 34 44.72 -9.89 17.73
N TYR A 35 45.04 -9.94 16.42
CA TYR A 35 46.20 -10.64 15.90
C TYR A 35 46.96 -9.78 14.87
N ASN A 36 48.28 -10.04 14.75
CA ASN A 36 49.11 -9.37 13.77
C ASN A 36 48.67 -9.74 12.33
N VAL A 37 48.40 -8.71 11.50
CA VAL A 37 47.96 -8.86 10.11
C VAL A 37 48.93 -9.72 9.28
N LYS A 38 50.28 -9.59 9.49
CA LYS A 38 51.28 -10.40 8.81
C LYS A 38 51.09 -11.88 9.12
N LEU A 39 50.78 -12.22 10.36
CA LEU A 39 50.57 -13.58 10.82
C LEU A 39 49.29 -14.16 10.20
N LEU A 40 48.16 -13.41 10.26
CA LEU A 40 46.88 -13.82 9.69
C LEU A 40 46.97 -14.06 8.19
N CYS A 41 47.65 -13.15 7.45
CA CYS A 41 47.86 -13.33 6.01
C CYS A 41 48.69 -14.57 5.68
N LYS A 42 49.75 -14.86 6.47
CA LYS A 42 50.56 -16.08 6.33
C LYS A 42 49.72 -17.33 6.52
N TYR A 43 48.92 -17.40 7.60
CA TYR A 43 48.05 -18.54 7.88
C TYR A 43 46.96 -18.82 6.85
N LEU A 44 46.42 -17.73 6.27
CA LEU A 44 45.35 -17.80 5.24
C LEU A 44 45.91 -17.90 3.83
N SER A 45 47.25 -18.01 3.67
CA SER A 45 47.93 -18.06 2.38
C SER A 45 47.55 -16.93 1.41
N VAL A 46 47.37 -15.71 1.95
CA VAL A 46 47.06 -14.50 1.16
C VAL A 46 48.16 -13.45 1.29
N SER A 47 48.33 -12.64 0.24
CA SER A 47 49.36 -11.61 0.24
C SER A 47 48.96 -10.42 1.12
N ARG A 48 49.91 -9.93 1.92
CA ARG A 48 49.72 -8.74 2.77
C ARG A 48 49.45 -7.49 1.94
N SER A 49 50.17 -7.32 0.82
CA SER A 49 49.95 -6.22 -0.13
C SER A 49 48.55 -6.27 -0.72
N GLY A 50 48.10 -7.48 -1.12
CA GLY A 50 46.73 -7.71 -1.59
C GLY A 50 45.66 -7.36 -0.56
N TYR A 51 45.90 -7.69 0.72
CA TYR A 51 45.01 -7.30 1.81
C TYR A 51 44.88 -5.77 1.95
N TYR A 52 46.02 -5.04 1.99
CA TYR A 52 45.98 -3.57 2.09
C TYR A 52 45.39 -2.93 0.84
N ALA A 53 45.68 -3.45 -0.36
CA ALA A 53 45.03 -3.01 -1.59
C ALA A 53 43.50 -3.23 -1.54
N TRP A 54 43.04 -4.34 -0.96
CA TRP A 54 41.60 -4.61 -0.77
C TRP A 54 41.00 -3.66 0.27
N VAL A 55 41.68 -3.41 1.39
CA VAL A 55 41.21 -2.46 2.43
C VAL A 55 41.07 -1.04 1.89
N ASN A 56 42.04 -0.59 1.08
CA ASN A 56 42.08 0.77 0.55
C ASN A 56 41.30 0.92 -0.75
N ARG A 57 40.71 -0.17 -1.27
CA ARG A 57 39.93 -0.13 -2.51
C ARG A 57 38.69 0.71 -2.34
N LYS A 58 38.61 1.81 -3.08
CA LYS A 58 37.39 2.61 -3.20
C LYS A 58 36.27 1.76 -3.82
N PRO A 59 35.01 1.93 -3.41
CA PRO A 59 33.88 1.28 -4.05
C PRO A 59 33.87 1.57 -5.55
N SER A 60 33.57 0.56 -6.37
CA SER A 60 33.44 0.78 -7.80
C SER A 60 32.25 1.73 -8.11
N PRO A 61 32.30 2.48 -9.24
CA PRO A 61 31.17 3.33 -9.64
C PRO A 61 29.83 2.60 -9.63
N ARG A 62 29.81 1.32 -10.06
CA ARG A 62 28.62 0.46 -10.01
C ARG A 62 28.16 0.15 -8.57
N ALA A 63 29.08 0.01 -7.63
CA ALA A 63 28.72 -0.22 -6.22
C ALA A 63 28.12 1.03 -5.59
N VAL A 64 28.67 2.21 -5.93
CA VAL A 64 28.14 3.52 -5.48
C VAL A 64 26.74 3.75 -6.07
N GLU A 65 26.57 3.59 -7.38
CA GLU A 65 25.26 3.68 -8.05
C GLU A 65 24.22 2.72 -7.44
N ARG A 66 24.65 1.48 -7.18
CA ARG A 66 23.77 0.50 -6.54
C ARG A 66 23.38 0.93 -5.13
N ALA A 67 24.29 1.46 -4.33
CA ALA A 67 24.01 1.92 -2.98
C ALA A 67 23.03 3.10 -2.98
N ASP A 68 23.21 4.08 -3.89
CA ASP A 68 22.24 5.18 -4.08
C ASP A 68 20.87 4.66 -4.51
N LEU A 69 20.83 3.72 -5.44
CA LEU A 69 19.55 3.12 -5.87
C LEU A 69 18.84 2.39 -4.72
N VAL A 70 19.57 1.62 -3.90
CA VAL A 70 19.02 0.96 -2.71
C VAL A 70 18.45 1.99 -1.75
N PHE A 71 19.16 3.08 -1.50
CA PHE A 71 18.71 4.16 -0.63
C PHE A 71 17.41 4.80 -1.14
N ARG A 72 17.32 5.13 -2.45
CA ARG A 72 16.11 5.70 -3.07
C ARG A 72 14.92 4.75 -3.01
N ILE A 73 15.12 3.46 -3.33
CA ILE A 73 14.09 2.42 -3.21
C ILE A 73 13.59 2.35 -1.77
N ARG A 74 14.50 2.35 -0.79
CA ARG A 74 14.16 2.29 0.63
C ARG A 74 13.36 3.53 1.06
N LYS A 75 13.77 4.72 0.64
CA LYS A 75 13.07 5.97 0.91
C LYS A 75 11.61 5.89 0.43
N VAL A 76 11.36 5.56 -0.83
CA VAL A 76 10.00 5.43 -1.41
C VAL A 76 9.18 4.37 -0.67
N TYR A 77 9.80 3.23 -0.33
CA TYR A 77 9.14 2.15 0.41
C TYR A 77 8.71 2.60 1.82
N ASP A 78 9.59 3.29 2.54
CA ASP A 78 9.33 3.76 3.90
C ASP A 78 8.32 4.92 3.92
N GLU A 79 8.38 5.87 2.97
CA GLU A 79 7.40 6.95 2.79
C GLU A 79 6.00 6.38 2.51
N SER A 80 5.91 5.31 1.73
CA SER A 80 4.66 4.58 1.53
C SER A 80 4.25 3.74 2.76
N ARG A 81 5.03 3.73 3.83
CA ARG A 81 4.86 2.88 5.02
C ARG A 81 4.75 1.38 4.67
N GLY A 82 5.54 0.94 3.69
CA GLY A 82 5.54 -0.44 3.22
C GLY A 82 4.28 -0.85 2.42
N ARG A 83 3.52 0.11 1.91
CA ARG A 83 2.31 -0.17 1.11
C ARG A 83 2.62 -0.46 -0.36
N TYR A 84 3.75 0.07 -0.87
CA TYR A 84 4.13 -0.07 -2.26
C TYR A 84 4.93 -1.35 -2.51
N GLY A 85 4.50 -2.12 -3.52
CA GLY A 85 5.30 -3.17 -4.14
C GLY A 85 6.16 -2.60 -5.27
N SER A 86 6.99 -3.47 -5.87
CA SER A 86 7.94 -3.07 -6.90
C SER A 86 7.35 -2.26 -8.06
N PRO A 87 6.13 -2.52 -8.59
CA PRO A 87 5.58 -1.70 -9.66
C PRO A 87 5.37 -0.23 -9.24
N ARG A 88 4.84 0.02 -8.04
CA ARG A 88 4.61 1.38 -7.55
C ARG A 88 5.90 2.08 -7.15
N VAL A 89 6.85 1.35 -6.55
CA VAL A 89 8.18 1.90 -6.23
C VAL A 89 8.91 2.29 -7.52
N TYR A 90 8.88 1.45 -8.55
CA TYR A 90 9.42 1.75 -9.87
C TYR A 90 8.80 3.02 -10.48
N GLN A 91 7.47 3.15 -10.46
CA GLN A 91 6.79 4.32 -10.99
C GLN A 91 7.10 5.60 -10.21
N ALA A 92 7.23 5.50 -8.88
CA ALA A 92 7.64 6.64 -8.05
C ALA A 92 9.06 7.10 -8.41
N LEU A 93 10.01 6.17 -8.54
CA LEU A 93 11.39 6.48 -8.94
C LEU A 93 11.47 7.08 -10.34
N ARG A 94 10.67 6.59 -11.30
CA ARG A 94 10.58 7.19 -12.63
C ARG A 94 10.11 8.64 -12.62
N ARG A 95 9.15 8.97 -11.75
CA ARG A 95 8.68 10.36 -11.56
C ARG A 95 9.77 11.27 -10.99
N GLU A 96 10.68 10.72 -10.18
CA GLU A 96 11.86 11.42 -9.68
C GLU A 96 13.01 11.49 -10.71
N GLY A 97 12.80 11.01 -11.95
CA GLY A 97 13.80 11.01 -13.02
C GLY A 97 14.85 9.89 -12.92
N VAL A 98 14.69 8.93 -12.01
CA VAL A 98 15.64 7.83 -11.81
C VAL A 98 15.52 6.82 -12.95
N GLN A 99 16.61 6.64 -13.71
CA GLN A 99 16.70 5.66 -14.79
C GLN A 99 16.95 4.26 -14.22
N VAL A 100 15.92 3.45 -14.12
CA VAL A 100 15.98 2.09 -13.57
C VAL A 100 14.93 1.21 -14.25
N GLY A 101 15.17 -0.10 -14.36
CA GLY A 101 14.16 -1.07 -14.83
C GLY A 101 13.37 -1.66 -13.66
N GLU A 102 12.09 -1.99 -13.88
CA GLU A 102 11.20 -2.57 -12.86
C GLU A 102 11.77 -3.86 -12.25
N ASN A 103 12.34 -4.74 -13.08
CA ASN A 103 12.96 -6.00 -12.61
C ASN A 103 14.15 -5.75 -11.67
N ARG A 104 14.94 -4.68 -11.90
CA ARG A 104 16.05 -4.29 -11.01
C ARG A 104 15.52 -3.82 -9.66
N VAL A 105 14.45 -3.03 -9.66
CA VAL A 105 13.75 -2.61 -8.43
C VAL A 105 13.21 -3.81 -7.66
N ALA A 106 12.50 -4.72 -8.35
CA ALA A 106 11.92 -5.92 -7.73
C ALA A 106 12.99 -6.79 -7.06
N ARG A 107 14.12 -7.03 -7.74
CA ARG A 107 15.24 -7.81 -7.20
C ARG A 107 15.85 -7.16 -5.96
N ILE A 108 16.09 -5.85 -5.98
CA ILE A 108 16.64 -5.12 -4.83
C ILE A 108 15.66 -5.19 -3.65
N MET A 109 14.38 -4.97 -3.88
CA MET A 109 13.36 -5.08 -2.83
C MET A 109 13.33 -6.48 -2.20
N GLN A 110 13.45 -7.53 -3.02
CA GLN A 110 13.52 -8.91 -2.56
C GLN A 110 14.78 -9.17 -1.72
N GLU A 111 15.95 -8.77 -2.21
CA GLU A 111 17.23 -8.92 -1.50
C GLU A 111 17.24 -8.23 -0.12
N TRP A 112 16.57 -7.10 -0.01
CA TRP A 112 16.50 -6.32 1.23
C TRP A 112 15.24 -6.61 2.06
N GLY A 113 14.47 -7.64 1.71
CA GLY A 113 13.28 -8.06 2.46
C GLY A 113 12.12 -7.06 2.45
N MET A 114 12.10 -6.11 1.51
CA MET A 114 11.04 -5.11 1.39
C MET A 114 9.81 -5.72 0.73
N LYS A 115 8.85 -6.16 1.53
CA LYS A 115 7.60 -6.79 1.07
C LYS A 115 6.44 -5.82 1.23
N ALA A 116 5.65 -5.65 0.15
CA ALA A 116 4.41 -4.88 0.23
C ALA A 116 3.40 -5.53 1.19
N ARG A 117 2.61 -4.69 1.88
CA ARG A 117 1.47 -5.16 2.66
C ARG A 117 0.43 -5.74 1.71
N VAL A 118 0.38 -7.06 1.58
CA VAL A 118 -0.57 -7.76 0.72
C VAL A 118 -1.74 -8.26 1.56
N THR A 119 -2.96 -7.98 1.09
CA THR A 119 -4.17 -8.52 1.69
C THR A 119 -4.45 -9.89 1.11
N ARG A 120 -4.33 -10.95 1.91
CA ARG A 120 -5.00 -12.22 1.59
C ARG A 120 -6.50 -12.04 1.83
N VAL A 121 -7.26 -11.98 0.75
CA VAL A 121 -8.72 -11.88 0.85
C VAL A 121 -9.28 -13.25 1.14
N TYR A 122 -9.77 -13.45 2.37
CA TYR A 122 -10.69 -14.55 2.65
C TYR A 122 -12.03 -14.21 1.99
N ARG A 123 -12.46 -14.98 0.97
CA ARG A 123 -13.83 -14.93 0.47
C ARG A 123 -14.77 -15.33 1.61
N ARG A 124 -15.47 -14.36 2.18
CA ARG A 124 -16.64 -14.66 3.03
C ARG A 124 -17.80 -14.97 2.11
N LEU A 125 -18.44 -16.12 2.35
CA LEU A 125 -19.72 -16.50 1.75
C LEU A 125 -20.74 -15.36 1.96
N ALA A 126 -21.32 -14.88 0.87
CA ALA A 126 -22.37 -13.88 0.92
C ALA A 126 -23.56 -14.44 1.70
N ARG A 127 -23.96 -13.74 2.78
CA ARG A 127 -25.23 -14.04 3.46
C ARG A 127 -26.37 -13.84 2.45
N ARG A 128 -27.25 -14.84 2.28
CA ARG A 128 -28.52 -14.71 1.59
C ARG A 128 -29.27 -13.49 2.14
N ARG A 129 -29.39 -12.43 1.36
CA ARG A 129 -30.23 -11.27 1.66
C ARG A 129 -31.57 -11.49 0.99
N HIS A 130 -32.65 -11.25 1.75
CA HIS A 130 -34.04 -11.42 1.27
C HIS A 130 -34.31 -10.67 -0.04
N GLU A 131 -35.03 -11.30 -0.94
CA GLU A 131 -35.50 -10.76 -2.20
C GLU A 131 -36.59 -9.71 -1.97
N LEU A 132 -36.19 -8.46 -1.89
CA LEU A 132 -37.10 -7.34 -1.97
C LEU A 132 -36.96 -6.72 -3.38
N LYS A 133 -38.07 -6.23 -3.97
CA LYS A 133 -38.05 -5.57 -5.30
C LYS A 133 -36.88 -4.61 -5.41
N ALA A 134 -35.91 -4.89 -6.29
CA ALA A 134 -34.73 -4.09 -6.45
C ALA A 134 -34.91 -3.12 -7.60
N LEU A 135 -34.23 -1.99 -7.50
CA LEU A 135 -34.05 -1.08 -8.62
C LEU A 135 -33.21 -1.76 -9.71
N PRO A 136 -33.40 -1.39 -10.98
CA PRO A 136 -32.61 -1.90 -12.10
C PRO A 136 -31.12 -1.56 -11.93
N ASN A 137 -30.26 -2.39 -12.51
CA ASN A 137 -28.84 -2.08 -12.60
C ASN A 137 -28.60 -1.22 -13.86
N TYR A 138 -28.78 0.07 -13.75
CA TYR A 138 -28.51 1.02 -14.83
C TYR A 138 -27.04 1.17 -15.17
N ARG A 139 -26.15 0.77 -14.25
CA ARG A 139 -24.72 0.87 -14.47
C ARG A 139 -24.21 -0.05 -15.56
N LEU A 140 -24.80 -1.24 -15.72
CA LEU A 140 -24.38 -2.19 -16.76
C LEU A 140 -24.62 -1.66 -18.18
N ALA A 141 -25.67 -0.86 -18.36
CA ALA A 141 -26.00 -0.25 -19.65
C ALA A 141 -25.37 1.14 -19.84
N ALA A 142 -24.82 1.72 -18.76
CA ALA A 142 -24.20 3.03 -18.83
C ALA A 142 -22.77 2.94 -19.40
N PRO A 143 -22.34 3.88 -20.26
CA PRO A 143 -20.95 3.96 -20.67
C PRO A 143 -20.02 4.21 -19.47
N ALA A 144 -18.76 3.89 -19.62
CA ALA A 144 -17.76 4.25 -18.61
C ALA A 144 -17.74 5.77 -18.41
N PRO A 145 -17.59 6.27 -17.16
CA PRO A 145 -17.56 7.70 -16.92
C PRO A 145 -16.34 8.34 -17.60
N THR A 146 -16.56 9.46 -18.27
CA THR A 146 -15.53 10.25 -18.97
C THR A 146 -15.10 11.49 -18.17
N GLY A 147 -15.78 11.78 -17.07
CA GLY A 147 -15.50 12.91 -16.20
C GLY A 147 -15.96 12.67 -14.75
N VAL A 148 -15.52 13.55 -13.88
CA VAL A 148 -15.90 13.55 -12.46
C VAL A 148 -17.41 13.77 -12.29
N ASN A 149 -17.96 13.24 -11.20
CA ASN A 149 -19.37 13.43 -10.81
C ASN A 149 -20.42 12.88 -11.81
N GLN A 150 -20.03 12.07 -12.77
CA GLN A 150 -20.98 11.37 -13.66
C GLN A 150 -21.52 10.09 -13.02
N GLN A 151 -20.66 9.35 -12.36
CA GLN A 151 -21.02 8.10 -11.70
C GLN A 151 -20.34 7.99 -10.34
N TRP A 152 -21.13 7.76 -9.31
CA TRP A 152 -20.64 7.47 -7.96
C TRP A 152 -21.01 6.06 -7.52
N SER A 153 -20.25 5.50 -6.62
CA SER A 153 -20.63 4.31 -5.89
C SER A 153 -20.62 4.59 -4.39
N SER A 154 -21.59 4.01 -3.68
CA SER A 154 -21.64 4.05 -2.21
C SER A 154 -21.82 2.66 -1.66
N ASP A 155 -21.05 2.34 -0.62
CA ASP A 155 -21.13 1.05 0.07
C ASP A 155 -20.68 1.19 1.52
N VAL A 156 -21.02 0.21 2.36
CA VAL A 156 -20.70 0.19 3.78
C VAL A 156 -19.96 -1.09 4.14
N THR A 157 -18.82 -0.93 4.80
CA THR A 157 -18.10 -2.06 5.38
C THR A 157 -18.10 -1.99 6.91
N TYR A 158 -17.91 -3.14 7.57
CA TYR A 158 -17.70 -3.20 9.00
C TYR A 158 -16.22 -3.35 9.35
N ILE A 159 -15.83 -2.74 10.45
CA ILE A 159 -14.47 -2.75 10.99
C ILE A 159 -14.52 -3.23 12.43
N LYS A 160 -13.61 -4.13 12.79
CA LYS A 160 -13.49 -4.62 14.17
C LYS A 160 -12.85 -3.53 15.05
N LEU A 161 -13.49 -3.22 16.17
CA LEU A 161 -13.02 -2.26 17.17
C LEU A 161 -13.07 -2.94 18.56
N GLY A 162 -11.94 -3.44 19.03
CA GLY A 162 -11.90 -4.32 20.19
C GLY A 162 -12.77 -5.57 19.97
N THR A 163 -13.77 -5.77 20.82
CA THR A 163 -14.76 -6.87 20.72
C THR A 163 -15.98 -6.53 19.87
N LYS A 164 -16.18 -5.25 19.50
CA LYS A 164 -17.35 -4.74 18.78
C LYS A 164 -17.04 -4.51 17.30
N TYR A 165 -18.08 -4.27 16.51
CA TYR A 165 -17.96 -3.83 15.13
C TYR A 165 -18.52 -2.41 14.99
N VAL A 166 -17.86 -1.64 14.12
CA VAL A 166 -18.29 -0.31 13.68
C VAL A 166 -18.41 -0.29 12.17
N PHE A 167 -19.15 0.66 11.63
CA PHE A 167 -19.49 0.73 10.22
C PHE A 167 -18.75 1.92 9.58
N LEU A 168 -18.18 1.69 8.41
CA LEU A 168 -17.59 2.72 7.57
C LEU A 168 -18.37 2.81 6.26
N ALA A 169 -19.11 3.91 6.08
CA ALA A 169 -19.74 4.24 4.81
C ALA A 169 -18.80 5.09 3.97
N VAL A 170 -18.78 4.85 2.66
CA VAL A 170 -17.92 5.55 1.70
C VAL A 170 -18.73 5.93 0.47
N VAL A 171 -18.46 7.11 -0.09
CA VAL A 171 -18.91 7.55 -1.41
C VAL A 171 -17.67 7.74 -2.28
N LEU A 172 -17.61 7.02 -3.39
CA LEU A 172 -16.49 6.98 -4.32
C LEU A 172 -16.91 7.50 -5.70
N ASP A 173 -16.15 8.40 -6.28
CA ASP A 173 -16.26 8.76 -7.69
C ASP A 173 -15.67 7.63 -8.55
N LEU A 174 -16.41 7.14 -9.53
CA LEU A 174 -16.00 5.99 -10.34
C LEU A 174 -15.03 6.36 -11.45
N TYR A 175 -14.97 7.63 -11.85
CA TYR A 175 -14.00 8.12 -12.82
C TYR A 175 -12.61 8.25 -12.20
N SER A 176 -12.52 9.02 -11.12
CA SER A 176 -11.25 9.38 -10.47
C SER A 176 -10.81 8.40 -9.38
N ARG A 177 -11.69 7.48 -8.96
CA ARG A 177 -11.47 6.62 -7.79
C ARG A 177 -11.31 7.39 -6.48
N ARG A 178 -11.65 8.69 -6.46
CA ARG A 178 -11.55 9.53 -5.28
C ARG A 178 -12.65 9.21 -4.28
N VAL A 179 -12.29 9.05 -3.02
CA VAL A 179 -13.26 9.01 -1.92
C VAL A 179 -13.73 10.44 -1.67
N ILE A 180 -14.96 10.73 -2.05
CA ILE A 180 -15.59 12.06 -1.92
C ILE A 180 -15.90 12.35 -0.47
N HIS A 181 -16.52 11.36 0.21
CA HIS A 181 -16.85 11.44 1.61
C HIS A 181 -16.89 10.06 2.24
N TRP A 182 -16.57 10.02 3.53
CA TRP A 182 -16.66 8.83 4.36
C TRP A 182 -17.19 9.16 5.75
N ARG A 183 -17.84 8.20 6.40
CA ARG A 183 -18.36 8.33 7.73
C ARG A 183 -18.16 7.07 8.53
N LEU A 184 -17.74 7.21 9.80
CA LEU A 184 -17.59 6.11 10.74
C LEU A 184 -18.69 6.19 11.80
N GLY A 185 -19.41 5.09 12.05
CA GLY A 185 -20.53 5.02 12.97
C GLY A 185 -20.61 3.70 13.74
N LYS A 186 -21.36 3.72 14.86
CA LYS A 186 -21.55 2.53 15.70
C LYS A 186 -22.69 1.62 15.21
N SER A 187 -23.60 2.16 14.40
CA SER A 187 -24.76 1.44 13.88
C SER A 187 -24.99 1.74 12.40
N LEU A 188 -25.49 0.75 11.67
CA LEU A 188 -25.88 0.87 10.28
C LEU A 188 -27.38 1.21 10.23
N THR A 189 -27.68 2.47 9.97
CA THR A 189 -29.07 2.97 9.83
C THR A 189 -29.20 3.69 8.50
N ALA A 190 -30.44 3.86 8.01
CA ALA A 190 -30.69 4.63 6.80
C ALA A 190 -30.25 6.09 6.97
N ASP A 191 -30.30 6.68 8.18
CA ASP A 191 -29.80 8.03 8.45
C ASP A 191 -28.29 8.12 8.39
N PHE A 192 -27.59 7.06 8.76
CA PHE A 192 -26.13 6.97 8.64
C PHE A 192 -25.70 7.07 7.17
N SER A 193 -26.26 6.23 6.30
CA SER A 193 -25.95 6.24 4.86
C SER A 193 -26.45 7.50 4.16
N LYS A 194 -27.68 7.97 4.52
CA LYS A 194 -28.25 9.23 4.01
C LYS A 194 -27.37 10.43 4.34
N SER A 195 -26.90 10.56 5.58
CA SER A 195 -26.04 11.69 5.97
C SER A 195 -24.67 11.63 5.28
N THR A 196 -24.13 10.43 5.00
CA THR A 196 -22.90 10.28 4.24
C THR A 196 -23.05 10.79 2.81
N LEU A 197 -24.15 10.42 2.13
CA LEU A 197 -24.44 10.93 0.78
C LEU A 197 -24.74 12.44 0.76
N ARG A 198 -25.47 12.95 1.74
CA ARG A 198 -25.76 14.39 1.84
C ARG A 198 -24.48 15.23 1.90
N GLU A 199 -23.49 14.79 2.67
CA GLU A 199 -22.22 15.48 2.76
C GLU A 199 -21.39 15.34 1.47
N ALA A 200 -21.50 14.22 0.76
CA ALA A 200 -20.89 14.06 -0.57
C ALA A 200 -21.50 15.04 -1.59
N PHE A 201 -22.84 15.18 -1.62
CA PHE A 201 -23.53 16.15 -2.47
C PHE A 201 -23.11 17.59 -2.15
N LYS A 202 -23.02 17.96 -0.87
CA LYS A 202 -22.54 19.29 -0.45
C LYS A 202 -21.09 19.59 -0.87
N ARG A 203 -20.26 18.58 -0.98
CA ARG A 203 -18.85 18.76 -1.35
C ARG A 203 -18.63 18.87 -2.84
N ARG A 204 -19.46 18.21 -3.62
CA ARG A 204 -19.23 18.03 -5.06
C ARG A 204 -20.21 18.74 -5.95
N HIS A 205 -21.37 19.10 -5.43
CA HIS A 205 -22.46 19.76 -6.20
C HIS A 205 -22.65 19.11 -7.59
N PRO A 206 -22.90 17.78 -7.68
CA PRO A 206 -23.00 17.12 -8.96
C PRO A 206 -24.21 17.67 -9.75
N SER A 207 -24.06 17.72 -11.06
CA SER A 207 -25.16 18.06 -11.96
C SER A 207 -26.30 17.04 -11.89
N PRO A 208 -27.54 17.43 -12.21
CA PRO A 208 -28.65 16.50 -12.38
C PRO A 208 -28.29 15.32 -13.30
N GLY A 209 -28.79 14.12 -12.97
CA GLY A 209 -28.52 12.92 -13.76
C GLY A 209 -27.33 12.10 -13.30
N LEU A 210 -26.65 12.50 -12.21
CA LEU A 210 -25.64 11.65 -11.57
C LEU A 210 -26.16 10.21 -11.40
N LEU A 211 -25.39 9.21 -11.85
CA LEU A 211 -25.68 7.80 -11.61
C LEU A 211 -25.05 7.37 -10.27
N LEU A 212 -25.87 7.09 -9.27
CA LEU A 212 -25.41 6.52 -8.00
C LEU A 212 -25.63 5.01 -7.99
N HIS A 213 -24.57 4.22 -7.90
CA HIS A 213 -24.62 2.78 -7.79
C HIS A 213 -24.40 2.33 -6.34
N THR A 214 -25.27 1.45 -5.83
CA THR A 214 -25.20 0.93 -4.47
C THR A 214 -25.42 -0.59 -4.45
N ASP A 215 -25.08 -1.21 -3.32
CA ASP A 215 -25.57 -2.56 -3.06
C ASP A 215 -27.08 -2.53 -2.74
N ARG A 216 -27.66 -3.71 -2.48
CA ARG A 216 -29.07 -3.87 -2.12
C ARG A 216 -29.35 -3.65 -0.64
N GLY A 217 -28.55 -2.87 0.05
CA GLY A 217 -28.74 -2.56 1.46
C GLY A 217 -30.10 -1.91 1.73
N ILE A 218 -30.75 -2.30 2.83
CA ILE A 218 -32.04 -1.76 3.23
C ILE A 218 -31.96 -0.24 3.42
N GLU A 219 -30.83 0.25 3.89
CA GLU A 219 -30.53 1.65 4.13
C GLU A 219 -30.67 2.53 2.86
N TYR A 220 -30.30 1.97 1.69
CA TYR A 220 -30.41 2.70 0.41
C TYR A 220 -31.82 2.72 -0.17
N ARG A 221 -32.71 1.83 0.33
CA ARG A 221 -34.10 1.68 -0.13
C ARG A 221 -35.09 2.44 0.72
N ALA A 222 -34.67 2.92 1.88
CA ALA A 222 -35.53 3.67 2.79
C ALA A 222 -36.13 4.93 2.12
N HIS A 223 -37.40 5.22 2.34
CA HIS A 223 -38.10 6.39 1.79
C HIS A 223 -37.35 7.71 1.96
N LYS A 224 -36.70 7.90 3.12
CA LYS A 224 -35.89 9.11 3.40
C LYS A 224 -34.63 9.20 2.52
N MET A 225 -34.08 8.06 2.10
CA MET A 225 -32.97 8.01 1.15
C MET A 225 -33.48 8.35 -0.25
N GLN A 226 -34.57 7.73 -0.68
CA GLN A 226 -35.17 8.01 -2.01
C GLN A 226 -35.57 9.50 -2.15
N ARG A 227 -36.11 10.13 -1.11
CA ARG A 227 -36.37 11.59 -1.11
C ARG A 227 -35.10 12.41 -1.33
N LEU A 228 -34.01 12.08 -0.67
CA LEU A 228 -32.70 12.76 -0.87
C LEU A 228 -32.23 12.61 -2.31
N LEU A 229 -32.28 11.41 -2.87
CA LEU A 229 -31.82 11.13 -4.24
C LEU A 229 -32.68 11.87 -5.27
N ASN A 230 -34.00 11.88 -5.08
CA ASN A 230 -34.91 12.62 -5.95
C ASN A 230 -34.69 14.15 -5.90
N GLN A 231 -34.43 14.73 -4.70
CA GLN A 231 -34.08 16.13 -4.53
C GLN A 231 -32.86 16.56 -5.34
N HIS A 232 -31.89 15.64 -5.49
CA HIS A 232 -30.67 15.87 -6.26
C HIS A 232 -30.76 15.32 -7.69
N GLN A 233 -31.94 14.88 -8.13
CA GLN A 233 -32.19 14.31 -9.46
C GLN A 233 -31.20 13.18 -9.81
N VAL A 234 -30.90 12.33 -8.82
CA VAL A 234 -29.94 11.21 -8.94
C VAL A 234 -30.62 10.01 -9.56
N ARG A 235 -30.00 9.41 -10.54
CA ARG A 235 -30.40 8.11 -11.12
C ARG A 235 -29.83 6.99 -10.26
N HIS A 236 -30.69 6.36 -9.44
CA HIS A 236 -30.25 5.31 -8.52
C HIS A 236 -30.21 3.95 -9.21
N SER A 237 -29.07 3.29 -9.12
CA SER A 237 -28.75 1.96 -9.67
C SER A 237 -28.38 1.00 -8.56
N MET A 238 -28.80 -0.26 -8.62
CA MET A 238 -28.47 -1.28 -7.63
C MET A 238 -27.88 -2.52 -8.29
N ASN A 239 -27.00 -3.23 -7.54
CA ASN A 239 -26.47 -4.52 -7.97
C ASN A 239 -27.59 -5.49 -8.38
N ARG A 240 -27.31 -6.38 -9.31
CA ARG A 240 -28.15 -7.55 -9.57
C ARG A 240 -28.17 -8.49 -8.35
N PRO A 241 -29.23 -9.33 -8.20
CA PRO A 241 -29.27 -10.32 -7.12
C PRO A 241 -28.04 -11.23 -7.17
N GLY A 242 -27.35 -11.36 -6.03
CA GLY A 242 -26.19 -12.24 -5.90
C GLY A 242 -24.91 -11.80 -6.62
N GLN A 243 -24.93 -10.70 -7.38
CA GLN A 243 -23.77 -10.19 -8.15
C GLN A 243 -23.08 -9.05 -7.41
N CYS A 244 -22.12 -9.38 -6.54
CA CYS A 244 -21.31 -8.35 -5.88
C CYS A 244 -20.31 -7.66 -6.82
N THR A 245 -19.93 -8.32 -7.92
CA THR A 245 -18.99 -7.76 -8.91
C THR A 245 -19.49 -6.48 -9.60
N ASP A 246 -20.80 -6.20 -9.52
CA ASP A 246 -21.39 -4.99 -10.09
C ASP A 246 -20.89 -3.71 -9.37
N ASN A 247 -20.22 -3.82 -8.21
CA ASN A 247 -19.66 -2.71 -7.43
C ASN A 247 -18.15 -2.88 -7.17
N ALA A 248 -17.42 -3.35 -8.18
CA ALA A 248 -16.02 -3.79 -8.07
C ALA A 248 -15.07 -2.68 -7.58
N GLU A 249 -15.33 -1.41 -7.91
CA GLU A 249 -14.43 -0.31 -7.57
C GLU A 249 -14.44 0.00 -6.07
N VAL A 250 -15.62 0.09 -5.46
CA VAL A 250 -15.71 0.33 -4.01
C VAL A 250 -15.28 -0.91 -3.22
N GLU A 251 -15.54 -2.10 -3.73
CA GLU A 251 -15.01 -3.33 -3.15
C GLU A 251 -13.48 -3.35 -3.20
N SER A 252 -12.88 -2.94 -4.32
CA SER A 252 -11.43 -2.79 -4.48
C SER A 252 -10.86 -1.75 -3.51
N PHE A 253 -11.56 -0.63 -3.31
CA PHE A 253 -11.20 0.36 -2.30
C PHE A 253 -11.19 -0.26 -0.90
N PHE A 254 -12.26 -0.93 -0.49
CA PHE A 254 -12.31 -1.57 0.83
C PHE A 254 -11.25 -2.65 1.03
N LYS A 255 -11.00 -3.45 -0.02
CA LYS A 255 -9.90 -4.42 -0.01
C LYS A 255 -8.56 -3.74 0.25
N THR A 256 -8.31 -2.64 -0.44
CA THR A 256 -7.09 -1.85 -0.30
C THR A 256 -6.97 -1.24 1.10
N LEU A 257 -8.03 -0.58 1.60
CA LEU A 257 -8.07 0.00 2.94
C LEU A 257 -7.82 -1.07 4.03
N LYS A 258 -8.47 -2.23 3.92
CA LYS A 258 -8.30 -3.33 4.87
C LYS A 258 -6.86 -3.85 4.86
N GLY A 259 -6.26 -4.03 3.70
CA GLY A 259 -4.90 -4.53 3.57
C GLY A 259 -3.84 -3.55 4.01
N GLU A 260 -3.98 -2.30 3.61
CA GLU A 260 -2.95 -1.30 3.82
C GLU A 260 -3.02 -0.63 5.21
N LEU A 261 -4.20 -0.66 5.87
CA LEU A 261 -4.41 -0.04 7.17
C LEU A 261 -4.92 -1.02 8.24
N LEU A 262 -6.06 -1.66 8.01
CA LEU A 262 -6.82 -2.29 9.10
C LEU A 262 -6.25 -3.64 9.55
N HIS A 263 -5.63 -4.42 8.66
CA HIS A 263 -5.03 -5.71 9.04
C HIS A 263 -3.67 -5.56 9.73
N ALA A 264 -3.03 -4.41 9.56
CA ALA A 264 -1.73 -4.14 10.16
C ALA A 264 -1.83 -3.50 11.56
N THR A 265 -3.03 -3.13 12.01
CA THR A 265 -3.23 -2.37 13.26
C THR A 265 -4.50 -2.82 13.95
N SER A 266 -4.41 -3.10 15.24
CA SER A 266 -5.57 -3.34 16.09
C SER A 266 -6.03 -2.02 16.69
N PHE A 267 -7.34 -1.76 16.68
CA PHE A 267 -7.94 -0.54 17.20
C PHE A 267 -8.84 -0.87 18.39
N THR A 268 -8.71 -0.12 19.47
CA THR A 268 -9.53 -0.25 20.68
C THR A 268 -10.43 0.96 20.90
N ALA A 269 -10.03 2.14 20.40
CA ALA A 269 -10.76 3.39 20.56
C ALA A 269 -11.27 3.96 19.24
N MET A 270 -12.51 4.48 19.23
CA MET A 270 -13.15 5.07 18.05
C MET A 270 -12.42 6.32 17.53
N CYS A 271 -11.88 7.15 18.42
CA CYS A 271 -11.11 8.34 18.07
C CYS A 271 -9.81 7.96 17.32
N GLN A 272 -9.09 6.96 17.81
CA GLN A 272 -7.90 6.42 17.17
C GLN A 272 -8.20 5.89 15.77
N LEU A 273 -9.23 5.04 15.63
CA LEU A 273 -9.65 4.49 14.35
C LEU A 273 -10.05 5.61 13.38
N ARG A 274 -10.81 6.60 13.83
CA ARG A 274 -11.22 7.75 13.00
C ARG A 274 -10.05 8.57 12.52
N SER A 275 -9.07 8.84 13.40
CA SER A 275 -7.85 9.58 13.04
C SER A 275 -7.04 8.83 11.98
N GLN A 276 -6.86 7.51 12.14
CA GLN A 276 -6.11 6.71 11.19
C GLN A 276 -6.82 6.57 9.83
N ILE A 277 -8.14 6.41 9.82
CA ILE A 277 -8.92 6.40 8.57
C ILE A 277 -8.82 7.75 7.87
N ARG A 278 -8.94 8.86 8.60
CA ARG A 278 -8.77 10.21 8.04
C ARG A 278 -7.38 10.38 7.43
N HIS A 279 -6.34 10.06 8.18
CA HIS A 279 -4.97 10.13 7.67
C HIS A 279 -4.77 9.25 6.43
N TYR A 280 -5.38 8.05 6.42
CA TYR A 280 -5.27 7.15 5.29
C TYR A 280 -6.05 7.64 4.07
N ILE A 281 -7.34 8.00 4.21
CA ILE A 281 -8.17 8.37 3.08
C ILE A 281 -7.82 9.79 2.59
N ASP A 282 -7.88 10.78 3.49
CA ASP A 282 -7.72 12.18 3.12
C ASP A 282 -6.25 12.55 2.92
N GLY A 283 -5.34 11.98 3.74
CA GLY A 283 -3.90 12.29 3.65
C GLY A 283 -3.15 11.45 2.62
N PHE A 284 -3.46 10.17 2.45
CA PHE A 284 -2.67 9.28 1.59
C PHE A 284 -3.42 8.80 0.35
N TYR A 285 -4.59 8.14 0.52
CA TYR A 285 -5.29 7.49 -0.59
C TYR A 285 -5.66 8.47 -1.70
N ASN A 286 -6.30 9.58 -1.34
CA ASN A 286 -6.75 10.58 -2.31
C ASN A 286 -5.59 11.40 -2.91
N ASN A 287 -4.57 11.75 -2.09
CA ASN A 287 -3.52 12.70 -2.48
C ASN A 287 -2.26 12.05 -3.07
N HIS A 288 -1.88 10.86 -2.59
CA HIS A 288 -0.55 10.31 -2.89
C HIS A 288 -0.57 8.88 -3.42
N ARG A 289 -1.64 8.12 -3.14
CA ARG A 289 -1.64 6.71 -3.52
C ARG A 289 -1.72 6.53 -5.04
N LEU A 290 -0.70 5.88 -5.60
CA LEU A 290 -0.63 5.58 -7.03
C LEU A 290 -1.60 4.46 -7.41
N HIS A 291 -2.49 4.73 -8.38
CA HIS A 291 -3.48 3.80 -8.90
C HIS A 291 -3.11 3.32 -10.31
N SER A 292 -2.94 2.02 -10.51
CA SER A 292 -2.63 1.46 -11.84
C SER A 292 -3.71 1.78 -12.88
N GLY A 293 -5.00 1.72 -12.48
CA GLY A 293 -6.12 2.07 -13.36
C GLY A 293 -6.24 3.56 -13.70
N LEU A 294 -5.44 4.43 -13.07
CA LEU A 294 -5.36 5.88 -13.34
C LEU A 294 -3.98 6.26 -13.93
N GLY A 295 -3.30 5.32 -14.57
CA GLY A 295 -1.95 5.57 -15.09
C GLY A 295 -0.94 5.89 -14.00
N TYR A 296 -1.08 5.25 -12.83
CA TYR A 296 -0.26 5.48 -11.64
C TYR A 296 -0.29 6.91 -11.12
N ARG A 297 -1.42 7.60 -11.26
CA ARG A 297 -1.71 8.89 -10.61
C ARG A 297 -2.50 8.68 -9.32
N SER A 298 -2.45 9.65 -8.43
CA SER A 298 -3.40 9.69 -7.32
C SER A 298 -4.77 10.17 -7.80
N PRO A 299 -5.86 9.89 -7.06
CA PRO A 299 -7.20 10.38 -7.42
C PRO A 299 -7.26 11.90 -7.63
N ILE A 300 -6.62 12.69 -6.79
CA ILE A 300 -6.62 14.16 -6.92
C ILE A 300 -5.78 14.62 -8.11
N GLU A 301 -4.60 14.04 -8.33
CA GLU A 301 -3.79 14.31 -9.52
C GLU A 301 -4.56 14.01 -10.80
N PHE A 302 -5.31 12.91 -10.81
CA PHE A 302 -6.08 12.51 -11.98
C PHE A 302 -7.23 13.49 -12.26
N GLU A 303 -7.92 14.01 -11.23
CA GLU A 303 -8.95 15.03 -11.37
C GLU A 303 -8.41 16.39 -11.83
N GLY A 304 -7.19 16.76 -11.46
CA GLY A 304 -6.58 18.04 -11.84
C GLY A 304 -6.11 18.14 -13.29
N ILE A 305 -6.14 17.04 -14.04
CA ILE A 305 -5.71 16.96 -15.46
C ILE A 305 -6.93 16.79 -16.40
N SER A 306 -8.11 16.57 -15.83
CA SER A 306 -9.35 16.25 -16.56
C SER A 306 -10.18 17.48 -16.89
#